data_f0e8746f5300ffddeaadb6edd39b536c
#
_entry.id   f0e8746f5300ffddeaadb6edd39b536c
#
_cell.length_a   1.000
_cell.length_b   1.000
_cell.length_c   1.000
_cell.angle_alpha   90.00
_cell.angle_beta   90.00
_cell.angle_gamma   90.00
#
_symmetry.space_group_name_H-M   'P 1'
#
loop_
_entity.id
_entity.type
_entity.pdbx_description
1 polymer ?
#
loop_
_entity_poly.entity_id
_entity_poly.type
_entity_poly.pdbx_seq_one_letter_code
_entity_poly.pdbx_strand_id
1 'polypeptide(L)'
;MRNIFLLMIFLSSVLAASAQGQVVQPKPTALVVSSRGELTDLEIGDQYDGEAPVTVRLYSNADEVEGYSLTCTWEFFKEGEEEPFLTRHDPDAEIEIRESGVTLIRPTIVYTSRTNSEIFWPFDSEVYEPFRIQLAESGIKVPNAFSPNGDGINDYFNVFDVKSIIEFHGAIYNRWGQQLFVWGLDEMGREGCGWDGTYNGRPVKAGVYYVVVIAKGADGIEYEFRRDVNLLRGYTEGGK
;
A
#
# COMPACT_ATOMS: atom_id res chain seq x y z
N MET A 1 1.47 -32.29 46.79
CA MET A 1 0.98 -31.12 47.55
C MET A 1 1.93 -29.98 47.27
N ARG A 2 1.77 -29.29 46.18
CA ARG A 2 2.49 -28.05 45.87
C ARG A 2 1.99 -27.60 44.48
N ASN A 3 1.03 -26.70 44.42
CA ASN A 3 0.67 -25.82 43.29
C ASN A 3 -0.76 -25.28 43.50
N ILE A 4 -1.02 -24.58 44.61
CA ILE A 4 -2.29 -23.82 44.82
C ILE A 4 -1.96 -22.48 45.48
N PHE A 5 -0.98 -21.72 44.99
CA PHE A 5 -0.67 -20.42 45.59
C PHE A 5 -0.35 -19.31 44.59
N LEU A 6 -0.60 -19.51 43.32
CA LEU A 6 -0.29 -18.48 42.32
C LEU A 6 -1.53 -17.91 41.57
N LEU A 7 -2.76 -18.24 42.02
CA LEU A 7 -4.00 -17.82 41.35
C LEU A 7 -4.80 -16.73 42.08
N MET A 8 -4.23 -16.10 43.13
CA MET A 8 -4.98 -15.10 43.90
C MET A 8 -4.47 -13.66 43.83
N ILE A 9 -3.44 -13.36 43.09
CA ILE A 9 -2.92 -11.98 43.01
C ILE A 9 -3.47 -11.21 41.78
N PHE A 10 -3.99 -11.89 40.77
CA PHE A 10 -4.52 -11.23 39.56
C PHE A 10 -5.99 -10.79 39.64
N LEU A 11 -6.73 -11.21 40.66
CA LEU A 11 -8.16 -10.85 40.78
C LEU A 11 -8.41 -9.53 41.52
N SER A 12 -7.39 -8.95 42.17
CA SER A 12 -7.54 -7.72 42.95
C SER A 12 -7.33 -6.42 42.16
N SER A 13 -6.67 -6.49 41.02
CA SER A 13 -6.45 -5.31 40.16
C SER A 13 -7.64 -5.00 39.24
N VAL A 14 -8.41 -6.01 38.87
CA VAL A 14 -9.61 -5.85 38.03
C VAL A 14 -10.80 -5.29 38.83
N LEU A 15 -10.86 -5.52 40.15
CA LEU A 15 -11.95 -4.98 40.95
C LEU A 15 -11.74 -3.52 41.42
N ALA A 16 -10.54 -2.98 41.35
CA ALA A 16 -10.29 -1.58 41.66
C ALA A 16 -10.66 -0.61 40.52
N ALA A 17 -10.68 -1.09 39.29
CA ALA A 17 -11.06 -0.29 38.11
C ALA A 17 -12.59 -0.09 37.97
N SER A 18 -13.41 -0.89 38.66
CA SER A 18 -14.87 -0.81 38.56
C SER A 18 -15.53 0.27 39.44
N ALA A 19 -14.77 0.97 40.28
CA ALA A 19 -15.28 2.01 41.16
C ALA A 19 -14.97 3.46 40.73
N GLN A 20 -14.18 3.64 39.68
CA GLN A 20 -13.82 4.96 39.16
C GLN A 20 -14.07 4.98 37.64
N GLY A 21 -15.22 5.47 37.22
CA GLY A 21 -15.58 5.72 35.85
C GLY A 21 -15.24 4.57 34.89
N GLN A 22 -16.22 4.03 34.19
CA GLN A 22 -16.05 2.94 33.25
C GLN A 22 -15.09 3.38 32.16
N VAL A 23 -13.80 3.01 32.25
CA VAL A 23 -12.85 3.20 31.13
C VAL A 23 -13.31 2.27 30.03
N VAL A 24 -13.91 2.84 29.00
CA VAL A 24 -14.30 2.10 27.80
C VAL A 24 -13.01 1.60 27.15
N GLN A 25 -12.93 0.31 26.90
CA GLN A 25 -11.77 -0.26 26.20
C GLN A 25 -11.72 0.32 24.79
N PRO A 26 -10.65 1.02 24.41
CA PRO A 26 -10.51 1.51 23.05
C PRO A 26 -10.46 0.35 22.06
N LYS A 27 -10.98 0.57 20.86
CA LYS A 27 -10.93 -0.39 19.76
C LYS A 27 -10.23 0.27 18.58
N PRO A 28 -8.90 0.27 18.56
CA PRO A 28 -8.16 0.86 17.46
C PRO A 28 -8.54 0.21 16.12
N THR A 29 -8.66 1.05 15.09
CA THR A 29 -8.94 0.61 13.73
C THR A 29 -7.94 1.24 12.76
N ALA A 30 -7.79 0.64 11.60
CA ALA A 30 -7.01 1.23 10.51
C ALA A 30 -7.83 1.23 9.23
N LEU A 31 -7.67 2.28 8.43
CA LEU A 31 -8.22 2.38 7.08
C LEU A 31 -7.06 2.41 6.09
N VAL A 32 -6.96 1.39 5.25
CA VAL A 32 -5.98 1.32 4.19
C VAL A 32 -6.59 1.88 2.91
N VAL A 33 -5.88 2.83 2.29
CA VAL A 33 -6.22 3.42 1.00
C VAL A 33 -5.19 2.98 -0.02
N SER A 34 -5.62 2.18 -0.99
CA SER A 34 -4.74 1.72 -2.08
C SER A 34 -4.38 2.87 -3.04
N SER A 35 -3.36 2.69 -3.86
CA SER A 35 -2.98 3.64 -4.92
C SER A 35 -4.09 3.88 -5.94
N ARG A 36 -5.08 2.97 -6.03
CA ARG A 36 -6.27 3.10 -6.89
C ARG A 36 -7.45 3.77 -6.18
N GLY A 37 -7.28 4.15 -4.91
CA GLY A 37 -8.33 4.78 -4.09
C GLY A 37 -9.33 3.79 -3.48
N GLU A 38 -9.04 2.48 -3.50
CA GLU A 38 -9.84 1.47 -2.82
C GLU A 38 -9.62 1.57 -1.31
N LEU A 39 -10.69 1.42 -0.54
CA LEU A 39 -10.71 1.56 0.91
C LEU A 39 -10.91 0.19 1.54
N THR A 40 -10.08 -0.15 2.53
CA THR A 40 -10.19 -1.37 3.33
C THR A 40 -10.08 -1.02 4.81
N ASP A 41 -11.15 -1.30 5.56
CA ASP A 41 -11.15 -1.16 7.02
C ASP A 41 -10.52 -2.38 7.66
N LEU A 42 -9.71 -2.17 8.70
CA LEU A 42 -9.05 -3.21 9.49
C LEU A 42 -9.39 -3.04 10.97
N GLU A 43 -9.74 -4.13 11.61
CA GLU A 43 -9.73 -4.26 13.06
C GLU A 43 -8.35 -4.76 13.53
N ILE A 44 -8.12 -4.67 14.84
CA ILE A 44 -6.84 -5.13 15.41
C ILE A 44 -6.69 -6.65 15.18
N GLY A 45 -5.52 -7.07 14.73
CA GLY A 45 -5.24 -8.45 14.31
C GLY A 45 -5.54 -8.76 12.85
N ASP A 46 -6.19 -7.84 12.12
CA ASP A 46 -6.46 -8.04 10.69
C ASP A 46 -5.19 -7.84 9.83
N GLN A 47 -5.23 -8.48 8.66
CA GLN A 47 -4.21 -8.36 7.63
C GLN A 47 -4.78 -7.71 6.37
N TYR A 48 -4.01 -6.81 5.79
CA TYR A 48 -4.19 -6.28 4.44
C TYR A 48 -3.14 -6.86 3.49
N ASP A 49 -3.58 -7.35 2.34
CA ASP A 49 -2.72 -7.78 1.24
C ASP A 49 -2.96 -6.88 0.03
N GLY A 50 -1.90 -6.27 -0.48
CA GLY A 50 -2.02 -5.33 -1.59
C GLY A 50 -0.72 -4.99 -2.29
N GLU A 51 -0.72 -3.86 -2.99
CA GLU A 51 0.42 -3.33 -3.76
C GLU A 51 0.85 -1.97 -3.18
N ALA A 52 2.14 -1.71 -3.15
CA ALA A 52 2.68 -0.40 -2.78
C ALA A 52 2.50 0.62 -3.93
N PRO A 53 2.33 1.93 -3.59
CA PRO A 53 2.20 2.48 -2.24
C PRO A 53 0.77 2.37 -1.70
N VAL A 54 0.63 2.38 -0.36
CA VAL A 54 -0.67 2.50 0.31
C VAL A 54 -0.59 3.59 1.38
N THR A 55 -1.71 4.27 1.63
CA THR A 55 -1.87 5.15 2.78
C THR A 55 -2.64 4.43 3.86
N VAL A 56 -2.10 4.39 5.07
CA VAL A 56 -2.75 3.80 6.26
C VAL A 56 -3.14 4.93 7.20
N ARG A 57 -4.44 5.05 7.49
CA ARG A 57 -5.00 5.95 8.49
C ARG A 57 -5.34 5.14 9.72
N LEU A 58 -4.83 5.58 10.85
CA LEU A 58 -4.94 4.89 12.14
C LEU A 58 -5.81 5.71 13.06
N TYR A 59 -6.75 5.07 13.72
CA TYR A 59 -7.70 5.68 14.65
C TYR A 59 -7.61 4.94 15.98
N SER A 60 -7.29 5.67 17.06
CA SER A 60 -7.22 5.08 18.40
C SER A 60 -8.59 4.67 18.94
N ASN A 61 -9.65 5.38 18.51
CA ASN A 61 -11.00 5.26 19.01
C ASN A 61 -11.05 5.27 20.56
N ALA A 62 -10.13 6.03 21.16
CA ALA A 62 -9.98 6.16 22.59
C ALA A 62 -10.77 7.38 23.08
N ASP A 63 -11.75 7.13 23.95
CA ASP A 63 -12.55 8.21 24.55
C ASP A 63 -11.74 9.00 25.59
N GLU A 64 -12.02 10.30 25.71
CA GLU A 64 -11.50 11.08 26.81
C GLU A 64 -12.16 10.66 28.11
N VAL A 65 -11.36 10.43 29.15
CA VAL A 65 -11.82 10.04 30.48
C VAL A 65 -11.50 11.15 31.48
N GLU A 66 -12.53 11.64 32.20
CA GLU A 66 -12.36 12.71 33.20
C GLU A 66 -11.34 12.32 34.26
N GLY A 67 -10.36 13.18 34.49
CA GLY A 67 -9.28 12.96 35.47
C GLY A 67 -8.10 12.17 34.95
N TYR A 68 -8.09 11.77 33.69
CA TYR A 68 -6.98 11.08 33.05
C TYR A 68 -6.42 11.86 31.87
N SER A 69 -5.13 11.74 31.64
CA SER A 69 -4.45 12.14 30.40
C SER A 69 -4.33 10.94 29.50
N LEU A 70 -4.71 11.10 28.22
CA LEU A 70 -4.58 10.08 27.19
C LEU A 70 -3.26 10.24 26.45
N THR A 71 -2.52 9.15 26.28
CA THR A 71 -1.36 9.05 25.40
C THR A 71 -1.54 7.87 24.46
N CYS A 72 -1.47 8.12 23.15
CA CYS A 72 -1.50 7.08 22.14
C CYS A 72 -0.12 6.97 21.49
N THR A 73 0.34 5.76 21.25
CA THR A 73 1.61 5.49 20.56
C THR A 73 1.37 4.42 19.52
N TRP A 74 1.78 4.70 18.29
CA TRP A 74 1.78 3.77 17.18
C TRP A 74 3.22 3.43 16.82
N GLU A 75 3.56 2.16 16.89
CA GLU A 75 4.90 1.64 16.57
C GLU A 75 4.83 0.79 15.31
N PHE A 76 5.76 1.05 14.38
CA PHE A 76 5.82 0.40 13.09
C PHE A 76 7.07 -0.44 12.98
N PHE A 77 6.90 -1.73 12.73
CA PHE A 77 7.99 -2.70 12.64
C PHE A 77 8.05 -3.33 11.24
N LYS A 78 9.23 -3.66 10.79
CA LYS A 78 9.39 -4.64 9.71
C LYS A 78 9.24 -6.04 10.29
N GLU A 79 8.75 -6.99 9.50
CA GLU A 79 8.63 -8.38 9.94
C GLU A 79 9.99 -8.94 10.38
N GLY A 80 10.03 -9.51 11.59
CA GLY A 80 11.23 -10.07 12.19
C GLY A 80 12.13 -9.06 12.90
N GLU A 81 11.82 -7.78 12.88
CA GLU A 81 12.56 -6.75 13.60
C GLU A 81 11.94 -6.51 14.99
N GLU A 82 12.80 -6.34 16.01
CA GLU A 82 12.36 -6.06 17.38
C GLU A 82 12.21 -4.55 17.64
N GLU A 83 12.95 -3.71 16.91
CA GLU A 83 12.92 -2.27 17.09
C GLU A 83 12.00 -1.61 16.03
N PRO A 84 11.16 -0.65 16.42
CA PRO A 84 10.30 0.05 15.48
C PRO A 84 11.14 0.99 14.60
N PHE A 85 10.90 0.96 13.28
CA PHE A 85 11.55 1.92 12.36
C PHE A 85 10.87 3.29 12.39
N LEU A 86 9.65 3.37 12.91
CA LEU A 86 8.89 4.61 13.05
C LEU A 86 7.97 4.53 14.27
N THR A 87 7.83 5.67 14.98
CA THR A 87 6.87 5.83 16.08
C THR A 87 6.07 7.12 15.87
N ARG A 88 4.77 7.09 16.17
CA ARG A 88 3.84 8.24 16.18
C ARG A 88 3.15 8.30 17.55
N HIS A 89 2.84 9.54 17.99
CA HIS A 89 2.24 9.78 19.31
C HIS A 89 0.88 10.49 19.26
N ASP A 90 0.32 10.63 18.07
CA ASP A 90 -0.99 11.24 17.88
C ASP A 90 -2.11 10.21 18.10
N PRO A 91 -3.30 10.59 18.61
CA PRO A 91 -4.45 9.68 18.73
C PRO A 91 -4.86 9.08 17.38
N ASP A 92 -4.83 9.92 16.34
CA ASP A 92 -5.05 9.50 14.96
C ASP A 92 -3.78 9.82 14.16
N ALA A 93 -3.35 8.89 13.32
CA ALA A 93 -2.13 9.03 12.54
C ALA A 93 -2.35 8.61 11.08
N GLU A 94 -1.60 9.21 10.17
CA GLU A 94 -1.57 8.81 8.77
C GLU A 94 -0.12 8.56 8.35
N ILE A 95 0.09 7.46 7.62
CA ILE A 95 1.38 7.09 7.06
C ILE A 95 1.21 6.55 5.64
N GLU A 96 2.13 6.90 4.75
CA GLU A 96 2.28 6.26 3.46
C GLU A 96 3.35 5.16 3.54
N ILE A 97 2.98 3.92 3.22
CA ILE A 97 3.90 2.77 3.14
C ILE A 97 4.25 2.57 1.67
N ARG A 98 5.50 2.87 1.32
CA ARG A 98 6.02 2.82 -0.05
C ARG A 98 6.88 1.59 -0.33
N GLU A 99 7.25 0.85 0.69
CA GLU A 99 8.13 -0.30 0.58
C GLU A 99 7.34 -1.60 0.56
N SER A 100 7.70 -2.52 -0.34
CA SER A 100 7.20 -3.89 -0.36
C SER A 100 7.62 -4.67 0.88
N GLY A 101 6.92 -5.76 1.18
CA GLY A 101 7.13 -6.58 2.36
C GLY A 101 6.07 -6.36 3.42
N VAL A 102 6.35 -6.78 4.65
CA VAL A 102 5.40 -6.73 5.74
C VAL A 102 5.73 -5.62 6.72
N THR A 103 4.74 -4.80 7.01
CA THR A 103 4.77 -3.81 8.10
C THR A 103 3.77 -4.22 9.17
N LEU A 104 4.23 -4.34 10.41
CA LEU A 104 3.41 -4.58 11.59
C LEU A 104 3.19 -3.24 12.30
N ILE A 105 1.93 -2.94 12.69
CA ILE A 105 1.58 -1.69 13.37
C ILE A 105 0.97 -2.04 14.73
N ARG A 106 1.62 -1.60 15.80
CA ARG A 106 1.22 -1.85 17.18
C ARG A 106 0.77 -0.54 17.83
N PRO A 107 -0.51 -0.39 18.20
CA PRO A 107 -0.96 0.70 19.06
C PRO A 107 -0.70 0.37 20.53
N THR A 108 -0.32 1.41 21.31
CA THR A 108 -0.31 1.41 22.76
C THR A 108 -1.05 2.64 23.24
N ILE A 109 -2.06 2.45 24.09
CA ILE A 109 -2.90 3.52 24.64
C ILE A 109 -2.76 3.53 26.15
N VAL A 110 -2.42 4.69 26.71
CA VAL A 110 -2.16 4.86 28.13
C VAL A 110 -3.02 5.97 28.68
N TYR A 111 -3.79 5.67 29.72
CA TYR A 111 -4.51 6.65 30.52
C TYR A 111 -3.74 6.88 31.82
N THR A 112 -3.25 8.08 32.05
CA THR A 112 -2.50 8.47 33.26
C THR A 112 -3.35 9.37 34.12
N SER A 113 -3.62 8.98 35.38
CA SER A 113 -4.35 9.79 36.34
C SER A 113 -3.43 10.84 36.98
N ARG A 114 -4.05 11.81 37.70
CA ARG A 114 -3.30 12.83 38.48
C ARG A 114 -2.43 12.24 39.56
N THR A 115 -2.70 11.02 40.01
CA THR A 115 -1.92 10.28 41.00
C THR A 115 -0.88 9.36 40.40
N ASN A 116 -0.60 9.49 39.07
CA ASN A 116 0.29 8.64 38.27
C ASN A 116 -0.13 7.15 38.23
N SER A 117 -1.41 6.85 38.49
CA SER A 117 -1.94 5.51 38.19
C SER A 117 -2.15 5.40 36.70
N GLU A 118 -1.59 4.38 36.07
CA GLU A 118 -1.64 4.16 34.63
C GLU A 118 -2.54 2.97 34.31
N ILE A 119 -3.31 3.10 33.26
CA ILE A 119 -4.11 2.02 32.62
C ILE A 119 -3.63 1.88 31.22
N PHE A 120 -3.10 0.71 30.89
CA PHE A 120 -2.58 0.41 29.55
C PHE A 120 -3.59 -0.36 28.72
N TRP A 121 -3.58 -0.11 27.44
CA TRP A 121 -4.19 -0.95 26.43
C TRP A 121 -3.15 -1.21 25.33
N PRO A 122 -2.95 -2.44 24.86
CA PRO A 122 -3.60 -3.68 25.29
C PRO A 122 -3.18 -4.12 26.69
N PHE A 123 -4.12 -4.70 27.43
CA PHE A 123 -3.86 -5.14 28.83
C PHE A 123 -2.99 -6.41 28.89
N ASP A 124 -2.97 -7.19 27.82
CA ASP A 124 -2.18 -8.40 27.71
C ASP A 124 -1.59 -8.50 26.31
N SER A 125 -0.26 -8.45 26.21
CA SER A 125 0.47 -8.54 24.95
C SER A 125 0.45 -9.94 24.34
N GLU A 126 0.10 -10.99 25.09
CA GLU A 126 0.03 -12.37 24.58
C GLU A 126 -1.26 -12.64 23.77
N VAL A 127 -2.28 -11.81 23.95
CA VAL A 127 -3.59 -11.96 23.24
C VAL A 127 -3.72 -10.99 22.07
N TYR A 128 -2.74 -10.12 21.88
CA TYR A 128 -2.82 -9.02 20.94
C TYR A 128 -1.98 -9.28 19.68
N GLU A 129 -2.64 -9.31 18.52
CA GLU A 129 -1.98 -9.32 17.22
C GLU A 129 -1.99 -7.91 16.60
N PRO A 130 -0.86 -7.43 16.05
CA PRO A 130 -0.80 -6.12 15.41
C PRO A 130 -1.62 -6.08 14.11
N PHE A 131 -1.93 -4.88 13.59
CA PHE A 131 -2.31 -4.76 12.19
C PHE A 131 -1.14 -5.22 11.32
N ARG A 132 -1.44 -6.01 10.31
CA ARG A 132 -0.45 -6.53 9.38
C ARG A 132 -0.71 -5.98 7.97
N ILE A 133 0.22 -5.21 7.43
CA ILE A 133 0.16 -4.68 6.08
C ILE A 133 1.19 -5.40 5.23
N GLN A 134 0.74 -6.28 4.35
CA GLN A 134 1.59 -7.03 3.44
C GLN A 134 1.49 -6.46 2.02
N LEU A 135 2.60 -5.95 1.50
CA LEU A 135 2.68 -5.37 0.17
C LEU A 135 3.54 -6.24 -0.74
N ALA A 136 2.97 -6.57 -1.91
CA ALA A 136 3.59 -7.44 -2.89
C ALA A 136 4.93 -6.89 -3.39
N GLU A 137 5.83 -7.79 -3.81
CA GLU A 137 7.03 -7.45 -4.57
C GLU A 137 6.66 -6.77 -5.89
N SER A 138 7.58 -5.97 -6.41
CA SER A 138 7.35 -5.25 -7.65
C SER A 138 7.37 -6.17 -8.88
N GLY A 139 6.68 -5.74 -9.93
CA GLY A 139 6.67 -6.44 -11.20
C GLY A 139 6.10 -5.56 -12.30
N ILE A 140 6.61 -5.76 -13.52
CA ILE A 140 6.14 -5.04 -14.71
C ILE A 140 6.48 -5.84 -15.96
N LYS A 141 5.55 -5.88 -16.91
CA LYS A 141 5.76 -6.50 -18.23
C LYS A 141 5.56 -5.51 -19.34
N VAL A 142 6.39 -5.62 -20.37
CA VAL A 142 6.35 -4.78 -21.58
C VAL A 142 5.97 -5.67 -22.76
N PRO A 143 4.88 -5.39 -23.50
CA PRO A 143 4.51 -6.17 -24.67
C PRO A 143 5.51 -5.95 -25.83
N ASN A 144 5.47 -6.83 -26.82
CA ASN A 144 6.31 -6.73 -28.01
C ASN A 144 5.53 -6.33 -29.27
N ALA A 145 4.20 -6.24 -29.18
CA ALA A 145 3.33 -5.84 -30.29
C ALA A 145 2.01 -5.26 -29.77
N PHE A 146 1.35 -4.47 -30.62
CA PHE A 146 -0.02 -4.00 -30.43
C PHE A 146 -0.68 -3.72 -31.77
N SER A 147 -2.01 -3.62 -31.78
CA SER A 147 -2.80 -3.48 -33.01
C SER A 147 -3.91 -2.45 -32.85
N PRO A 148 -3.64 -1.15 -33.09
CA PRO A 148 -4.64 -0.09 -32.96
C PRO A 148 -5.63 -0.11 -34.12
N ASN A 149 -6.60 -1.04 -34.08
CA ASN A 149 -7.62 -1.27 -35.12
C ASN A 149 -9.04 -0.89 -34.62
N GLY A 150 -9.20 -0.55 -33.34
CA GLY A 150 -10.46 -0.12 -32.74
C GLY A 150 -11.38 -1.28 -32.34
N ASP A 151 -10.84 -2.50 -32.18
CA ASP A 151 -11.63 -3.67 -31.74
C ASP A 151 -11.70 -3.82 -30.19
N GLY A 152 -11.02 -2.95 -29.47
CA GLY A 152 -10.93 -2.96 -28.00
C GLY A 152 -9.84 -3.90 -27.47
N ILE A 153 -9.06 -4.57 -28.32
CA ILE A 153 -8.01 -5.51 -27.93
C ILE A 153 -6.64 -5.01 -28.40
N ASN A 154 -5.75 -4.71 -27.46
CA ASN A 154 -4.40 -4.21 -27.75
C ASN A 154 -4.38 -2.95 -28.66
N ASP A 155 -5.38 -2.10 -28.57
CA ASP A 155 -5.45 -0.84 -29.32
C ASP A 155 -4.42 0.19 -28.84
N TYR A 156 -3.95 0.05 -27.60
CA TYR A 156 -2.93 0.90 -27.01
C TYR A 156 -1.70 0.08 -26.63
N PHE A 157 -0.52 0.62 -26.91
CA PHE A 157 0.72 0.08 -26.36
C PHE A 157 0.92 0.63 -24.95
N ASN A 158 0.83 -0.24 -23.96
CA ASN A 158 1.14 0.08 -22.57
C ASN A 158 1.81 -1.13 -21.89
N VAL A 159 2.42 -0.92 -20.76
CA VAL A 159 2.90 -1.98 -19.88
C VAL A 159 1.73 -2.70 -19.24
N PHE A 160 1.93 -3.92 -18.79
CA PHE A 160 0.89 -4.74 -18.15
C PHE A 160 1.48 -5.57 -17.01
N ASP A 161 0.62 -6.24 -16.23
CA ASP A 161 0.99 -7.03 -15.05
C ASP A 161 1.88 -6.20 -14.09
N VAL A 162 1.41 -4.97 -13.84
CA VAL A 162 2.13 -3.97 -13.05
C VAL A 162 1.76 -4.15 -11.58
N LYS A 163 2.78 -4.27 -10.71
CA LYS A 163 2.64 -4.41 -9.26
C LYS A 163 3.68 -3.57 -8.55
N SER A 164 3.30 -2.86 -7.50
CA SER A 164 4.20 -2.13 -6.59
C SER A 164 5.29 -1.32 -7.30
N ILE A 165 4.94 -0.65 -8.40
CA ILE A 165 5.84 0.27 -9.11
C ILE A 165 5.60 1.69 -8.57
N ILE A 166 6.68 2.35 -8.13
CA ILE A 166 6.62 3.68 -7.49
C ILE A 166 7.20 4.80 -8.36
N GLU A 167 8.03 4.46 -9.35
CA GLU A 167 8.53 5.39 -10.35
C GLU A 167 8.43 4.74 -11.72
N PHE A 168 8.02 5.51 -12.73
CA PHE A 168 7.86 5.00 -14.08
C PHE A 168 8.04 6.10 -15.13
N HIS A 169 8.74 5.76 -16.19
CA HIS A 169 8.86 6.55 -17.39
C HIS A 169 8.90 5.64 -18.62
N GLY A 170 7.98 5.83 -19.56
CA GLY A 170 7.93 5.13 -20.84
C GLY A 170 8.07 6.08 -22.01
N ALA A 171 8.77 5.66 -23.06
CA ALA A 171 8.91 6.44 -24.31
C ALA A 171 8.96 5.53 -25.54
N ILE A 172 8.33 5.96 -26.64
CA ILE A 172 8.33 5.31 -27.93
C ILE A 172 9.11 6.15 -28.95
N TYR A 173 9.94 5.49 -29.72
CA TYR A 173 10.79 6.10 -30.76
C TYR A 173 10.60 5.41 -32.11
N ASN A 174 10.77 6.17 -33.20
CA ASN A 174 10.89 5.61 -34.51
C ASN A 174 12.35 5.15 -34.82
N ARG A 175 12.57 4.53 -35.97
CA ARG A 175 13.90 4.04 -36.39
C ARG A 175 14.99 5.10 -36.52
N TRP A 176 14.62 6.38 -36.57
CA TRP A 176 15.56 7.50 -36.65
C TRP A 176 15.84 8.13 -35.27
N GLY A 177 15.31 7.53 -34.19
CA GLY A 177 15.50 8.04 -32.82
C GLY A 177 14.57 9.21 -32.47
N GLN A 178 13.60 9.56 -33.32
CA GLN A 178 12.61 10.56 -33.00
C GLN A 178 11.62 10.01 -32.01
N GLN A 179 11.41 10.71 -30.89
CA GLN A 179 10.43 10.38 -29.88
C GLN A 179 9.01 10.69 -30.39
N LEU A 180 8.15 9.69 -30.34
CA LEU A 180 6.78 9.79 -30.83
C LEU A 180 5.77 9.94 -29.68
N PHE A 181 6.03 9.27 -28.55
CA PHE A 181 5.13 9.24 -27.40
C PHE A 181 5.91 9.07 -26.09
N VAL A 182 5.37 9.63 -25.02
CA VAL A 182 5.85 9.41 -23.63
C VAL A 182 4.64 9.24 -22.72
N TRP A 183 4.80 8.42 -21.68
CA TRP A 183 3.78 8.29 -20.64
C TRP A 183 4.45 8.05 -19.28
N GLY A 184 3.73 8.41 -18.23
CA GLY A 184 4.18 8.40 -16.85
C GLY A 184 3.46 7.38 -15.98
N LEU A 185 3.73 7.48 -14.68
CA LEU A 185 3.21 6.58 -13.65
C LEU A 185 1.67 6.54 -13.63
N ASP A 186 1.01 7.69 -13.80
CA ASP A 186 -0.45 7.79 -13.75
C ASP A 186 -1.16 7.07 -14.90
N GLU A 187 -0.46 6.86 -16.02
CA GLU A 187 -0.99 6.23 -17.23
C GLU A 187 -0.54 4.77 -17.35
N MET A 188 0.42 4.36 -16.53
CA MET A 188 1.04 3.04 -16.55
C MET A 188 0.00 1.95 -16.29
N GLY A 189 -0.11 1.00 -17.24
CA GLY A 189 -1.01 -0.15 -17.11
C GLY A 189 -2.51 0.17 -17.10
N ARG A 190 -2.92 1.45 -17.25
CA ARG A 190 -4.34 1.84 -17.29
C ARG A 190 -4.95 1.50 -18.63
N GLU A 191 -6.17 0.99 -18.58
CA GLU A 191 -6.99 0.75 -19.78
C GLU A 191 -7.26 2.06 -20.53
N GLY A 192 -7.12 2.03 -21.87
CA GLY A 192 -7.29 3.19 -22.72
C GLY A 192 -6.17 4.23 -22.64
N CYS A 193 -5.14 4.00 -21.81
CA CYS A 193 -3.94 4.81 -21.76
C CYS A 193 -2.78 4.14 -22.52
N GLY A 194 -1.76 4.92 -22.90
CA GLY A 194 -0.62 4.45 -23.67
C GLY A 194 -0.63 4.95 -25.11
N TRP A 195 0.28 4.43 -25.93
CA TRP A 195 0.43 4.88 -27.31
C TRP A 195 -0.58 4.21 -28.24
N ASP A 196 -1.40 5.00 -28.92
CA ASP A 196 -2.42 4.58 -29.89
C ASP A 196 -1.90 4.38 -31.32
N GLY A 197 -0.59 4.44 -31.53
CA GLY A 197 0.01 4.36 -32.85
C GLY A 197 -0.14 5.62 -33.69
N THR A 198 -0.34 6.78 -33.08
CA THR A 198 -0.36 8.07 -33.76
C THR A 198 0.84 8.95 -33.36
N TYR A 199 1.15 9.92 -34.20
CA TYR A 199 2.08 11.02 -33.93
C TYR A 199 1.49 12.32 -34.46
N ASN A 200 1.38 13.33 -33.59
CA ASN A 200 0.71 14.60 -33.93
C ASN A 200 -0.71 14.42 -34.50
N GLY A 201 -1.48 13.49 -33.93
CA GLY A 201 -2.87 13.20 -34.31
C GLY A 201 -2.99 12.45 -35.65
N ARG A 202 -1.90 11.95 -36.23
CA ARG A 202 -1.92 11.17 -37.46
C ARG A 202 -1.38 9.76 -37.25
N PRO A 203 -2.06 8.72 -37.78
CA PRO A 203 -1.58 7.35 -37.70
C PRO A 203 -0.18 7.22 -38.32
N VAL A 204 0.73 6.57 -37.58
CA VAL A 204 2.04 6.20 -38.18
C VAL A 204 1.93 4.87 -38.92
N LYS A 205 2.90 4.56 -39.77
CA LYS A 205 2.91 3.33 -40.59
C LYS A 205 3.06 2.09 -39.68
N ALA A 206 2.42 0.98 -40.05
CA ALA A 206 2.72 -0.32 -39.48
C ALA A 206 4.21 -0.66 -39.60
N GLY A 207 4.79 -1.30 -38.62
CA GLY A 207 6.20 -1.65 -38.60
C GLY A 207 6.79 -1.67 -37.21
N VAL A 208 8.14 -1.65 -37.17
CA VAL A 208 8.92 -1.74 -35.94
C VAL A 208 9.20 -0.34 -35.37
N TYR A 209 8.95 -0.18 -34.10
CA TYR A 209 9.27 0.98 -33.25
C TYR A 209 10.15 0.53 -32.10
N TYR A 210 10.67 1.47 -31.34
CA TYR A 210 11.52 1.17 -30.19
C TYR A 210 10.87 1.72 -28.93
N VAL A 211 10.80 0.91 -27.89
CA VAL A 211 10.31 1.31 -26.57
C VAL A 211 11.47 1.35 -25.58
N VAL A 212 11.47 2.38 -24.77
CA VAL A 212 12.29 2.49 -23.57
C VAL A 212 11.35 2.62 -22.38
N VAL A 213 11.48 1.74 -21.41
CA VAL A 213 10.78 1.80 -20.14
C VAL A 213 11.81 1.77 -19.04
N ILE A 214 11.74 2.76 -18.14
CA ILE A 214 12.52 2.83 -16.92
C ILE A 214 11.52 2.89 -15.77
N ALA A 215 11.66 1.99 -14.80
CA ALA A 215 10.76 1.93 -13.66
C ALA A 215 11.53 1.51 -12.39
N LYS A 216 10.96 1.86 -11.23
CA LYS A 216 11.49 1.43 -9.92
C LYS A 216 10.38 0.82 -9.10
N GLY A 217 10.67 -0.33 -8.55
CA GLY A 217 9.80 -1.06 -7.65
C GLY A 217 9.88 -0.55 -6.22
N ALA A 218 8.83 -0.82 -5.46
CA ALA A 218 8.76 -0.56 -4.02
C ALA A 218 9.72 -1.43 -3.19
N ASP A 219 10.24 -2.49 -3.77
CA ASP A 219 11.31 -3.35 -3.24
C ASP A 219 12.72 -2.86 -3.62
N GLY A 220 12.81 -1.71 -4.30
CA GLY A 220 14.06 -1.12 -4.74
C GLY A 220 14.60 -1.69 -6.05
N ILE A 221 13.91 -2.64 -6.69
CA ILE A 221 14.31 -3.20 -7.98
C ILE A 221 14.16 -2.14 -9.06
N GLU A 222 15.21 -1.95 -9.84
CA GLU A 222 15.20 -1.08 -11.01
C GLU A 222 14.95 -1.89 -12.28
N TYR A 223 14.01 -1.46 -13.09
CA TYR A 223 13.62 -2.07 -14.36
C TYR A 223 14.05 -1.16 -15.50
N GLU A 224 14.79 -1.71 -16.44
CA GLU A 224 15.12 -1.05 -17.69
C GLU A 224 14.85 -1.96 -18.86
N PHE A 225 13.90 -1.57 -19.71
CA PHE A 225 13.58 -2.27 -20.96
C PHE A 225 13.91 -1.37 -22.13
N ARG A 226 14.71 -1.91 -23.05
CA ARG A 226 15.00 -1.32 -24.36
C ARG A 226 14.77 -2.40 -25.41
N ARG A 227 13.67 -2.31 -26.13
CA ARG A 227 13.27 -3.36 -27.05
C ARG A 227 12.46 -2.84 -28.23
N ASP A 228 12.33 -3.69 -29.24
CA ASP A 228 11.45 -3.46 -30.38
C ASP A 228 9.99 -3.69 -29.98
N VAL A 229 9.09 -2.90 -30.57
CA VAL A 229 7.65 -3.08 -30.52
C VAL A 229 7.09 -3.07 -31.94
N ASN A 230 6.24 -4.04 -32.25
CA ASN A 230 5.59 -4.15 -33.55
C ASN A 230 4.21 -3.48 -33.52
N LEU A 231 4.03 -2.43 -34.30
CA LEU A 231 2.73 -1.87 -34.57
C LEU A 231 2.12 -2.64 -35.75
N LEU A 232 1.05 -3.38 -35.46
CA LEU A 232 0.33 -4.21 -36.42
C LEU A 232 -0.95 -3.46 -36.84
N ARG A 233 -1.18 -3.26 -38.15
CA ARG A 233 -2.48 -2.82 -38.63
C ARG A 233 -3.00 -3.95 -39.53
N GLY A 234 -4.25 -4.39 -39.24
CA GLY A 234 -4.88 -5.43 -40.04
C GLY A 234 -4.76 -5.12 -41.54
N TYR A 235 -4.51 -6.13 -42.34
CA TYR A 235 -4.59 -6.03 -43.79
C TYR A 235 -6.06 -5.70 -44.11
N THR A 236 -6.36 -4.44 -44.37
CA THR A 236 -7.57 -4.12 -45.14
C THR A 236 -7.31 -4.66 -46.53
N GLU A 237 -7.90 -5.80 -46.86
CA GLU A 237 -7.95 -6.24 -48.28
C GLU A 237 -8.41 -5.05 -49.08
N GLY A 238 -7.52 -4.57 -49.96
CA GLY A 238 -7.75 -3.39 -50.75
C GLY A 238 -9.04 -3.56 -51.53
N GLY A 239 -10.03 -2.72 -51.21
CA GLY A 239 -11.19 -2.58 -52.07
C GLY A 239 -10.75 -2.29 -53.48
N LYS A 240 -11.20 -3.12 -54.40
CA LYS A 240 -11.19 -2.86 -55.84
C LYS A 240 -12.04 -1.65 -56.17
#